data_a15edd8a483cac23c9c0116c19cf89e6
#
_entry.id   a15edd8a483cac23c9c0116c19cf89e6
#
_cell.length_a   1.000
_cell.length_b   1.000
_cell.length_c   1.000
_cell.angle_alpha   90.00
_cell.angle_beta   90.00
_cell.angle_gamma   90.00
#
_symmetry.space_group_name_H-M   'P 1'
#
loop_
_entity.id
_entity.type
_entity.pdbx_description
1 polymer ?
#
loop_
_entity_poly.entity_id
_entity_poly.type
_entity_poly.pdbx_seq_one_letter_code
_entity_poly.pdbx_strand_id
1 'polypeptide(L)'
;TPDQLKATQDVKADMESAHPMDRLICGDVGFGKTEVAIRAAFKAACDSKQVAVLVPTTVLAYQHYQTFTRRLHDFPVRVDYLSRSRSTKKTHQVLDDLAAGKIDILIGTHKLIGKAVKWHDLGLLIIDEEQKFGVATKEKLRKLKTNVDTLTMSATPIPRTLQFSLMGARDMSIIRTPPPNRYPIQTELTTFGHEVIADAINFEMSRNGQVYFVCSRISNLQEMKSLILKYVPDCRIAIGHGQMNPEELEKIILGFMNYDYDVLLSTTIVENGIDIPNANTIIIADAQRFGLSDLHQMRGRVGRGDRKAFCYLLAPPKSVLPPDSRRRLEALENFSELGSGFNLAMQDLDIRGAGNLLGAEQSGFMEDLGYETYQKILSQAVTELKNDEFSDLYAQEMAQGREFSGDEFVEDCNIDSDLQMYFPDNYVPGSGERMLLYRELDNIEDDRTLEDYRKRLIDRFGPVPEEGEELMRV
;
A
#
# COMPACT_ATOMS: atom_id res chain seq x y z
N THR A 1 3.58 -13.48 -9.99
CA THR A 1 4.86 -12.78 -10.10
C THR A 1 5.90 -13.40 -9.18
N PRO A 2 7.21 -13.18 -9.41
CA PRO A 2 8.26 -13.65 -8.50
C PRO A 2 8.09 -13.14 -7.07
N ASP A 3 7.72 -11.86 -6.90
CA ASP A 3 7.50 -11.26 -5.59
C ASP A 3 6.32 -11.89 -4.83
N GLN A 4 5.23 -12.22 -5.52
CA GLN A 4 4.12 -12.95 -4.92
C GLN A 4 4.55 -14.35 -4.46
N LEU A 5 5.39 -15.02 -5.25
CA LEU A 5 5.89 -16.36 -4.89
C LEU A 5 6.79 -16.26 -3.65
N LYS A 6 7.71 -15.31 -3.63
CA LYS A 6 8.58 -15.05 -2.47
C LYS A 6 7.76 -14.71 -1.22
N ALA A 7 6.81 -13.78 -1.32
CA ALA A 7 5.93 -13.43 -0.21
C ALA A 7 5.14 -14.65 0.31
N THR A 8 4.67 -15.52 -0.58
CA THR A 8 3.97 -16.76 -0.21
C THR A 8 4.89 -17.72 0.53
N GLN A 9 6.15 -17.83 0.11
CA GLN A 9 7.15 -18.66 0.80
C GLN A 9 7.49 -18.10 2.17
N ASP A 10 7.67 -16.78 2.29
CA ASP A 10 7.92 -16.12 3.58
C ASP A 10 6.76 -16.38 4.57
N VAL A 11 5.53 -16.19 4.12
CA VAL A 11 4.32 -16.45 4.93
C VAL A 11 4.24 -17.92 5.35
N LYS A 12 4.50 -18.83 4.43
CA LYS A 12 4.49 -20.26 4.71
C LYS A 12 5.54 -20.63 5.77
N ALA A 13 6.75 -20.11 5.65
CA ALA A 13 7.82 -20.35 6.60
C ALA A 13 7.45 -19.81 8.01
N ASP A 14 6.88 -18.62 8.08
CA ASP A 14 6.42 -18.05 9.35
C ASP A 14 5.29 -18.88 9.98
N MET A 15 4.32 -19.33 9.19
CA MET A 15 3.21 -20.17 9.69
C MET A 15 3.67 -21.53 10.19
N GLU A 16 4.78 -22.04 9.70
CA GLU A 16 5.40 -23.31 10.10
C GLU A 16 6.39 -23.15 11.25
N SER A 17 6.68 -21.92 11.68
CA SER A 17 7.59 -21.63 12.78
C SER A 17 6.96 -21.89 14.15
N ALA A 18 7.81 -21.98 15.18
CA ALA A 18 7.36 -22.18 16.56
C ALA A 18 6.71 -20.94 17.20
N HIS A 19 6.85 -19.79 16.57
CA HIS A 19 6.33 -18.50 17.05
C HIS A 19 5.16 -18.04 16.20
N PRO A 20 4.16 -17.36 16.78
CA PRO A 20 3.07 -16.77 16.00
C PRO A 20 3.60 -15.78 14.97
N MET A 21 3.13 -15.92 13.74
CA MET A 21 3.47 -14.99 12.65
C MET A 21 2.91 -13.58 12.93
N ASP A 22 3.68 -12.55 12.71
CA ASP A 22 3.22 -11.17 12.53
C ASP A 22 3.94 -10.56 11.32
N ARG A 23 3.40 -10.82 10.14
CA ARG A 23 3.99 -10.36 8.87
C ARG A 23 3.10 -9.34 8.18
N LEU A 24 3.75 -8.31 7.64
CA LEU A 24 3.14 -7.29 6.80
C LEU A 24 3.47 -7.55 5.34
N ILE A 25 2.45 -7.62 4.49
CA ILE A 25 2.61 -7.61 3.03
C ILE A 25 2.30 -6.22 2.52
N CYS A 26 3.30 -5.59 1.94
CA CYS A 26 3.19 -4.30 1.27
C CYS A 26 3.21 -4.49 -0.24
N GLY A 27 2.40 -3.73 -0.93
CA GLY A 27 2.38 -3.70 -2.38
C GLY A 27 1.28 -2.79 -2.88
N ASP A 28 1.49 -2.17 -4.01
CA ASP A 28 0.50 -1.26 -4.58
C ASP A 28 -0.84 -1.94 -4.81
N VAL A 29 -1.86 -1.12 -4.98
CA VAL A 29 -3.22 -1.59 -5.24
C VAL A 29 -3.22 -2.46 -6.49
N GLY A 30 -3.83 -3.64 -6.39
CA GLY A 30 -3.94 -4.59 -7.50
C GLY A 30 -2.67 -5.37 -7.83
N PHE A 31 -1.66 -5.37 -6.96
CA PHE A 31 -0.43 -6.17 -7.13
C PHE A 31 -0.56 -7.62 -6.66
N GLY A 32 -1.78 -8.02 -6.27
CA GLY A 32 -2.06 -9.42 -5.94
C GLY A 32 -1.73 -9.81 -4.51
N LYS A 33 -1.75 -8.88 -3.55
CA LYS A 33 -1.64 -9.17 -2.11
C LYS A 33 -2.69 -10.17 -1.65
N THR A 34 -3.92 -10.05 -2.16
CA THR A 34 -5.03 -10.94 -1.83
C THR A 34 -4.76 -12.39 -2.20
N GLU A 35 -4.06 -12.67 -3.29
CA GLU A 35 -3.68 -14.04 -3.66
C GLU A 35 -2.78 -14.70 -2.60
N VAL A 36 -1.84 -13.94 -2.04
CA VAL A 36 -0.99 -14.42 -0.95
C VAL A 36 -1.83 -14.71 0.29
N ALA A 37 -2.77 -13.84 0.63
CA ALA A 37 -3.69 -14.02 1.75
C ALA A 37 -4.58 -15.26 1.57
N ILE A 38 -5.11 -15.50 0.37
CA ILE A 38 -5.93 -16.68 0.07
C ILE A 38 -5.12 -17.97 0.24
N ARG A 39 -3.88 -18.00 -0.20
CA ARG A 39 -2.99 -19.16 -0.02
C ARG A 39 -2.69 -19.42 1.44
N ALA A 40 -2.46 -18.38 2.24
CA ALA A 40 -2.28 -18.50 3.69
C ALA A 40 -3.56 -19.04 4.36
N ALA A 41 -4.71 -18.51 4.00
CA ALA A 41 -6.01 -18.98 4.50
C ALA A 41 -6.28 -20.45 4.15
N PHE A 42 -5.97 -20.85 2.92
CA PHE A 42 -6.08 -22.25 2.48
C PHE A 42 -5.18 -23.17 3.29
N LYS A 43 -3.93 -22.77 3.53
CA LYS A 43 -3.00 -23.54 4.35
C LYS A 43 -3.53 -23.75 5.77
N ALA A 44 -4.03 -22.69 6.40
CA ALA A 44 -4.60 -22.77 7.74
C ALA A 44 -5.86 -23.67 7.79
N ALA A 45 -6.74 -23.55 6.79
CA ALA A 45 -7.94 -24.39 6.67
C ALA A 45 -7.60 -25.88 6.47
N CYS A 46 -6.54 -26.20 5.73
CA CYS A 46 -6.04 -27.58 5.57
C CYS A 46 -5.57 -28.18 6.91
N ASP A 47 -5.09 -27.35 7.82
CA ASP A 47 -4.71 -27.76 9.20
C ASP A 47 -5.88 -27.71 10.19
N SER A 48 -7.10 -27.65 9.69
CA SER A 48 -8.33 -27.54 10.47
C SER A 48 -8.42 -26.31 11.39
N LYS A 49 -7.69 -25.26 11.05
CA LYS A 49 -7.75 -23.97 11.73
C LYS A 49 -8.73 -23.05 11.04
N GLN A 50 -9.42 -22.23 11.84
CA GLN A 50 -10.28 -21.20 11.30
C GLN A 50 -9.49 -19.92 10.97
N VAL A 51 -9.97 -19.18 9.98
CA VAL A 51 -9.37 -17.95 9.49
C VAL A 51 -10.35 -16.80 9.62
N ALA A 52 -9.92 -15.71 10.25
CA ALA A 52 -10.61 -14.44 10.27
C ALA A 52 -10.00 -13.50 9.25
N VAL A 53 -10.82 -12.93 8.37
CA VAL A 53 -10.40 -11.88 7.43
C VAL A 53 -11.09 -10.57 7.82
N LEU A 54 -10.30 -9.66 8.40
CA LEU A 54 -10.76 -8.39 8.91
C LEU A 54 -10.56 -7.29 7.87
N VAL A 55 -11.63 -6.62 7.53
CA VAL A 55 -11.65 -5.52 6.54
C VAL A 55 -12.31 -4.27 7.13
N PRO A 56 -11.98 -3.07 6.61
CA PRO A 56 -12.52 -1.83 7.16
C PRO A 56 -14.02 -1.67 6.96
N THR A 57 -14.61 -2.26 5.92
CA THR A 57 -15.96 -1.95 5.48
C THR A 57 -16.73 -3.18 5.03
N THR A 58 -18.06 -3.07 5.08
CA THR A 58 -18.97 -4.16 4.66
C THR A 58 -18.91 -4.44 3.16
N VAL A 59 -18.68 -3.43 2.36
CA VAL A 59 -18.50 -3.59 0.89
C VAL A 59 -17.25 -4.39 0.57
N LEU A 60 -16.13 -4.08 1.23
CA LEU A 60 -14.91 -4.86 1.12
C LEU A 60 -15.08 -6.30 1.62
N ALA A 61 -15.82 -6.49 2.71
CA ALA A 61 -16.13 -7.82 3.20
C ALA A 61 -16.86 -8.66 2.13
N TYR A 62 -17.85 -8.10 1.48
CA TYR A 62 -18.56 -8.77 0.40
C TYR A 62 -17.67 -9.03 -0.82
N GLN A 63 -16.86 -8.09 -1.22
CA GLN A 63 -15.92 -8.24 -2.34
C GLN A 63 -14.87 -9.31 -2.06
N HIS A 64 -14.28 -9.34 -0.88
CA HIS A 64 -13.36 -10.40 -0.47
C HIS A 64 -14.07 -11.75 -0.39
N TYR A 65 -15.30 -11.79 0.12
CA TYR A 65 -16.11 -13.01 0.11
C TYR A 65 -16.26 -13.59 -1.29
N GLN A 66 -16.61 -12.75 -2.28
CA GLN A 66 -16.73 -13.19 -3.67
C GLN A 66 -15.39 -13.70 -4.22
N THR A 67 -14.30 -13.00 -3.94
CA THR A 67 -12.96 -13.36 -4.43
C THR A 67 -12.48 -14.66 -3.80
N PHE A 68 -12.60 -14.83 -2.50
CA PHE A 68 -12.22 -16.06 -1.79
C PHE A 68 -13.07 -17.25 -2.23
N THR A 69 -14.39 -17.07 -2.31
CA THR A 69 -15.32 -18.12 -2.76
C THR A 69 -14.99 -18.60 -4.17
N ARG A 70 -14.78 -17.68 -5.09
CA ARG A 70 -14.43 -18.02 -6.49
C ARG A 70 -13.07 -18.75 -6.57
N ARG A 71 -12.09 -18.25 -5.82
CA ARG A 71 -10.73 -18.80 -5.85
C ARG A 71 -10.64 -20.18 -5.20
N LEU A 72 -11.46 -20.46 -4.19
CA LEU A 72 -11.48 -21.69 -3.42
C LEU A 72 -12.64 -22.63 -3.78
N HIS A 73 -13.35 -22.35 -4.88
CA HIS A 73 -14.55 -23.08 -5.31
C HIS A 73 -14.33 -24.60 -5.41
N ASP A 74 -13.18 -25.03 -5.91
CA ASP A 74 -12.88 -26.44 -6.16
C ASP A 74 -12.35 -27.19 -4.91
N PHE A 75 -12.29 -26.52 -3.76
CA PHE A 75 -11.75 -27.06 -2.53
C PHE A 75 -12.83 -27.17 -1.45
N PRO A 76 -12.72 -28.16 -0.53
CA PRO A 76 -13.70 -28.35 0.55
C PRO A 76 -13.51 -27.32 1.68
N VAL A 77 -13.45 -26.05 1.34
CA VAL A 77 -13.27 -24.92 2.27
C VAL A 77 -14.53 -24.07 2.25
N ARG A 78 -15.17 -23.90 3.41
CA ARG A 78 -16.35 -23.06 3.54
C ARG A 78 -15.98 -21.65 3.93
N VAL A 79 -16.31 -20.71 3.02
CA VAL A 79 -16.14 -19.26 3.19
C VAL A 79 -17.49 -18.63 3.45
N ASP A 80 -17.57 -17.76 4.43
CA ASP A 80 -18.76 -16.93 4.68
C ASP A 80 -18.36 -15.52 5.14
N TYR A 81 -19.32 -14.62 5.26
CA TYR A 81 -19.06 -13.24 5.64
C TYR A 81 -20.17 -12.69 6.55
N LEU A 82 -19.82 -11.70 7.37
CA LEU A 82 -20.74 -10.91 8.18
C LEU A 82 -20.92 -9.51 7.59
N SER A 83 -22.16 -9.13 7.35
CA SER A 83 -22.53 -7.79 6.88
C SER A 83 -23.81 -7.31 7.58
N ARG A 84 -23.94 -5.99 7.70
CA ARG A 84 -25.17 -5.38 8.21
C ARG A 84 -26.37 -5.57 7.29
N SER A 85 -26.12 -5.77 6.00
CA SER A 85 -27.16 -5.97 4.97
C SER A 85 -27.78 -7.36 4.99
N ARG A 86 -27.19 -8.31 5.72
CA ARG A 86 -27.73 -9.65 5.90
C ARG A 86 -28.84 -9.69 6.96
N SER A 87 -29.84 -10.52 6.73
CA SER A 87 -30.92 -10.74 7.71
C SER A 87 -30.38 -11.27 9.02
N THR A 88 -31.03 -10.91 10.12
CA THR A 88 -30.65 -11.35 11.47
C THR A 88 -30.62 -12.88 11.57
N LYS A 89 -31.57 -13.57 10.93
CA LYS A 89 -31.61 -15.05 10.88
C LYS A 89 -30.36 -15.64 10.24
N LYS A 90 -29.93 -15.07 9.10
CA LYS A 90 -28.73 -15.53 8.40
C LYS A 90 -27.46 -15.26 9.19
N THR A 91 -27.39 -14.13 9.87
CA THR A 91 -26.27 -13.75 10.75
C THR A 91 -26.15 -14.72 11.92
N HIS A 92 -27.26 -15.07 12.59
CA HIS A 92 -27.26 -16.05 13.67
C HIS A 92 -26.79 -17.43 13.18
N GLN A 93 -27.28 -17.87 12.01
CA GLN A 93 -26.87 -19.15 11.45
C GLN A 93 -25.36 -19.19 11.15
N VAL A 94 -24.80 -18.12 10.60
CA VAL A 94 -23.36 -18.00 10.35
C VAL A 94 -22.56 -18.11 11.66
N LEU A 95 -23.00 -17.38 12.70
CA LEU A 95 -22.32 -17.43 14.02
C LEU A 95 -22.40 -18.79 14.68
N ASP A 96 -23.53 -19.49 14.58
CA ASP A 96 -23.71 -20.86 15.10
C ASP A 96 -22.83 -21.85 14.34
N ASP A 97 -22.78 -21.76 13.03
CA ASP A 97 -21.93 -22.61 12.19
C ASP A 97 -20.43 -22.35 12.43
N LEU A 98 -20.06 -21.10 12.71
CA LEU A 98 -18.69 -20.75 13.08
C LEU A 98 -18.27 -21.37 14.39
N ALA A 99 -19.11 -21.26 15.42
CA ALA A 99 -18.89 -21.83 16.75
C ALA A 99 -18.82 -23.38 16.70
N ALA A 100 -19.58 -24.00 15.80
CA ALA A 100 -19.57 -25.44 15.57
C ALA A 100 -18.37 -25.93 14.72
N GLY A 101 -17.51 -25.05 14.23
CA GLY A 101 -16.36 -25.38 13.38
C GLY A 101 -16.73 -25.72 11.92
N LYS A 102 -17.93 -25.38 11.47
CA LYS A 102 -18.40 -25.64 10.10
C LYS A 102 -17.97 -24.60 9.08
N ILE A 103 -17.49 -23.45 9.53
CA ILE A 103 -16.96 -22.37 8.68
C ILE A 103 -15.46 -22.32 8.86
N ASP A 104 -14.72 -22.38 7.75
CA ASP A 104 -13.26 -22.36 7.73
C ASP A 104 -12.75 -20.91 7.67
N ILE A 105 -13.37 -20.06 6.85
CA ILE A 105 -12.94 -18.67 6.62
C ILE A 105 -14.15 -17.75 6.81
N LEU A 106 -14.06 -16.83 7.75
CA LEU A 106 -15.09 -15.81 7.97
C LEU A 106 -14.52 -14.40 7.72
N ILE A 107 -15.19 -13.66 6.86
CA ILE A 107 -14.80 -12.30 6.44
C ILE A 107 -15.78 -11.30 7.05
N GLY A 108 -15.26 -10.20 7.58
CA GLY A 108 -16.10 -9.15 8.13
C GLY A 108 -15.32 -7.94 8.64
N THR A 109 -16.04 -7.01 9.21
CA THR A 109 -15.47 -5.80 9.82
C THR A 109 -15.03 -6.05 11.26
N HIS A 110 -14.67 -4.99 11.99
CA HIS A 110 -14.25 -5.06 13.40
C HIS A 110 -15.20 -5.88 14.32
N LYS A 111 -16.42 -6.17 13.88
CA LYS A 111 -17.35 -7.04 14.61
C LYS A 111 -16.86 -8.48 14.75
N LEU A 112 -15.98 -8.95 13.83
CA LEU A 112 -15.41 -10.30 13.90
C LEU A 112 -14.64 -10.58 15.18
N ILE A 113 -14.04 -9.56 15.77
CA ILE A 113 -13.29 -9.63 17.02
C ILE A 113 -14.10 -9.19 18.25
N GLY A 114 -15.41 -9.04 18.08
CA GLY A 114 -16.36 -8.76 19.16
C GLY A 114 -16.65 -9.97 20.02
N LYS A 115 -17.13 -9.73 21.25
CA LYS A 115 -17.48 -10.80 22.21
C LYS A 115 -18.60 -11.74 21.73
N ALA A 116 -19.43 -11.29 20.80
CA ALA A 116 -20.53 -12.08 20.24
C ALA A 116 -20.08 -13.15 19.24
N VAL A 117 -18.86 -13.04 18.71
CA VAL A 117 -18.30 -13.99 17.76
C VAL A 117 -17.44 -14.99 18.51
N LYS A 118 -17.84 -16.26 18.47
CA LYS A 118 -17.14 -17.36 19.12
C LYS A 118 -16.50 -18.25 18.08
N TRP A 119 -15.18 -18.27 18.08
CA TRP A 119 -14.38 -19.13 17.20
C TRP A 119 -14.24 -20.54 17.81
N HIS A 120 -14.32 -21.56 16.97
CA HIS A 120 -14.05 -22.92 17.39
C HIS A 120 -12.55 -23.16 17.58
N ASP A 121 -11.76 -22.78 16.57
CA ASP A 121 -10.30 -22.89 16.61
C ASP A 121 -9.67 -21.87 15.63
N LEU A 122 -9.57 -20.62 16.06
CA LEU A 122 -8.96 -19.55 15.26
C LEU A 122 -7.45 -19.71 15.22
N GLY A 123 -6.89 -19.90 14.02
CA GLY A 123 -5.45 -20.08 13.80
C GLY A 123 -4.79 -18.97 13.01
N LEU A 124 -5.53 -18.26 12.14
CA LEU A 124 -4.99 -17.20 11.30
C LEU A 124 -5.91 -15.99 11.31
N LEU A 125 -5.32 -14.81 11.48
CA LEU A 125 -5.97 -13.52 11.35
C LEU A 125 -5.35 -12.77 10.16
N ILE A 126 -6.16 -12.46 9.16
CA ILE A 126 -5.78 -11.65 8.01
C ILE A 126 -6.42 -10.27 8.19
N ILE A 127 -5.61 -9.22 8.12
CA ILE A 127 -6.05 -7.84 8.30
C ILE A 127 -5.76 -7.06 7.03
N ASP A 128 -6.80 -6.50 6.44
CA ASP A 128 -6.66 -5.59 5.31
C ASP A 128 -6.70 -4.14 5.80
N GLU A 129 -5.68 -3.36 5.45
CA GLU A 129 -5.58 -1.93 5.79
C GLU A 129 -5.75 -1.61 7.30
N GLU A 130 -4.89 -2.19 8.13
CA GLU A 130 -4.90 -2.06 9.61
C GLU A 130 -5.00 -0.60 10.09
N GLN A 131 -4.41 0.33 9.34
CA GLN A 131 -4.40 1.77 9.67
C GLN A 131 -5.80 2.39 9.68
N LYS A 132 -6.77 1.79 9.00
CA LYS A 132 -8.16 2.27 8.94
C LYS A 132 -8.98 1.92 10.18
N PHE A 133 -8.47 1.04 11.04
CA PHE A 133 -9.16 0.68 12.27
C PHE A 133 -8.90 1.68 13.40
N GLY A 134 -9.91 1.91 14.23
CA GLY A 134 -9.79 2.76 15.41
C GLY A 134 -8.94 2.15 16.52
N VAL A 135 -8.52 2.98 17.48
CA VAL A 135 -7.62 2.62 18.59
C VAL A 135 -8.14 1.40 19.38
N ALA A 136 -9.42 1.38 19.73
CA ALA A 136 -10.01 0.28 20.50
C ALA A 136 -9.96 -1.07 19.74
N THR A 137 -10.12 -1.05 18.42
CA THR A 137 -10.00 -2.22 17.57
C THR A 137 -8.56 -2.70 17.51
N LYS A 138 -7.63 -1.78 17.32
CA LYS A 138 -6.18 -2.08 17.29
C LYS A 138 -5.69 -2.72 18.59
N GLU A 139 -6.22 -2.28 19.72
CA GLU A 139 -5.87 -2.85 21.02
C GLU A 139 -6.39 -4.28 21.21
N LYS A 140 -7.61 -4.58 20.74
CA LYS A 140 -8.14 -5.95 20.69
C LYS A 140 -7.31 -6.84 19.75
N LEU A 141 -6.93 -6.34 18.59
CA LEU A 141 -6.05 -7.04 17.64
C LEU A 141 -4.71 -7.35 18.27
N ARG A 142 -4.12 -6.42 19.00
CA ARG A 142 -2.85 -6.61 19.69
C ARG A 142 -2.90 -7.80 20.67
N LYS A 143 -4.00 -7.98 21.40
CA LYS A 143 -4.21 -9.11 22.31
C LYS A 143 -4.35 -10.43 21.56
N LEU A 144 -5.03 -10.43 20.42
CA LEU A 144 -5.19 -11.64 19.59
C LEU A 144 -3.88 -12.08 18.92
N LYS A 145 -3.05 -11.15 18.50
CA LYS A 145 -1.75 -11.40 17.82
C LYS A 145 -0.77 -12.22 18.66
N THR A 146 -0.92 -12.27 19.96
CA THR A 146 -0.05 -13.04 20.84
C THR A 146 -0.22 -14.57 20.70
N ASN A 147 -1.37 -15.03 20.24
CA ASN A 147 -1.72 -16.45 20.19
C ASN A 147 -2.17 -16.95 18.81
N VAL A 148 -2.27 -16.06 17.83
CA VAL A 148 -2.78 -16.37 16.49
C VAL A 148 -1.82 -15.80 15.45
N ASP A 149 -1.55 -16.56 14.42
CA ASP A 149 -0.79 -16.06 13.26
C ASP A 149 -1.52 -14.88 12.64
N THR A 150 -0.78 -13.82 12.35
CA THR A 150 -1.34 -12.60 11.79
C THR A 150 -0.64 -12.22 10.51
N LEU A 151 -1.42 -12.01 9.47
CA LEU A 151 -1.01 -11.50 8.17
C LEU A 151 -1.71 -10.18 7.90
N THR A 152 -0.96 -9.11 7.81
CA THR A 152 -1.50 -7.78 7.48
C THR A 152 -1.17 -7.42 6.05
N MET A 153 -2.13 -6.88 5.33
CA MET A 153 -1.94 -6.36 3.98
C MET A 153 -2.08 -4.84 3.99
N SER A 154 -1.21 -4.16 3.27
CA SER A 154 -1.32 -2.72 3.04
C SER A 154 -1.01 -2.36 1.60
N ALA A 155 -1.84 -1.51 1.00
CA ALA A 155 -1.63 -1.00 -0.35
C ALA A 155 -0.47 -0.01 -0.40
N THR A 156 -0.34 0.81 0.66
CA THR A 156 0.77 1.75 0.81
C THR A 156 1.23 1.67 2.25
N PRO A 157 2.50 1.34 2.50
CA PRO A 157 3.00 1.36 3.86
C PRO A 157 2.86 2.79 4.39
N ILE A 158 2.10 2.92 5.49
CA ILE A 158 2.13 4.18 6.22
C ILE A 158 3.52 4.36 6.81
N PRO A 159 4.02 5.60 6.94
CA PRO A 159 5.34 5.88 7.46
C PRO A 159 5.71 5.13 8.74
N ARG A 160 4.81 5.06 9.71
CA ARG A 160 5.01 4.30 10.96
C ARG A 160 5.22 2.81 10.72
N THR A 161 4.34 2.17 9.96
CA THR A 161 4.41 0.74 9.69
C THR A 161 5.67 0.39 8.92
N LEU A 162 6.03 1.23 7.95
CA LEU A 162 7.28 1.10 7.20
C LEU A 162 8.49 1.21 8.12
N GLN A 163 8.50 2.20 9.00
CA GLN A 163 9.61 2.45 9.91
C GLN A 163 9.79 1.30 10.91
N PHE A 164 8.72 0.79 11.53
CA PHE A 164 8.80 -0.37 12.42
C PHE A 164 9.30 -1.63 11.71
N SER A 165 8.90 -1.83 10.46
CA SER A 165 9.34 -2.98 9.67
C SER A 165 10.80 -2.86 9.24
N LEU A 166 11.24 -1.68 8.83
CA LEU A 166 12.64 -1.40 8.48
C LEU A 166 13.58 -1.52 9.70
N MET A 167 13.07 -1.31 10.91
CA MET A 167 13.83 -1.52 12.16
C MET A 167 13.88 -2.98 12.60
N GLY A 168 13.32 -3.92 11.83
CA GLY A 168 13.23 -5.32 12.23
C GLY A 168 12.26 -5.60 13.39
N ALA A 169 11.38 -4.65 13.73
CA ALA A 169 10.36 -4.84 14.75
C ALA A 169 9.14 -5.63 14.22
N ARG A 170 9.01 -5.77 12.91
CA ARG A 170 7.95 -6.52 12.24
C ARG A 170 8.45 -7.11 10.94
N ASP A 171 8.15 -8.38 10.69
CA ASP A 171 8.48 -9.03 9.43
C ASP A 171 7.67 -8.43 8.27
N MET A 172 8.32 -8.22 7.13
CA MET A 172 7.73 -7.57 5.98
C MET A 172 8.10 -8.26 4.67
N SER A 173 7.13 -8.43 3.80
CA SER A 173 7.32 -8.84 2.39
C SER A 173 6.77 -7.77 1.47
N ILE A 174 7.54 -7.39 0.45
CA ILE A 174 7.18 -6.31 -0.47
C ILE A 174 6.92 -6.91 -1.86
N ILE A 175 5.77 -6.58 -2.44
CA ILE A 175 5.41 -6.91 -3.82
C ILE A 175 5.61 -5.66 -4.67
N ARG A 176 6.69 -5.61 -5.44
CA ARG A 176 7.07 -4.49 -6.31
C ARG A 176 6.74 -4.73 -7.79
N THR A 177 6.60 -6.00 -8.17
CA THR A 177 6.35 -6.38 -9.55
C THR A 177 4.85 -6.31 -9.86
N PRO A 178 4.42 -5.45 -10.79
CA PRO A 178 3.02 -5.39 -11.21
C PRO A 178 2.61 -6.68 -11.92
N PRO A 179 1.31 -7.03 -11.90
CA PRO A 179 0.78 -8.09 -12.74
C PRO A 179 1.02 -7.81 -14.22
N PRO A 180 1.12 -8.83 -15.05
CA PRO A 180 1.24 -8.64 -16.50
C PRO A 180 0.01 -7.91 -17.05
N ASN A 181 0.19 -7.17 -18.14
CA ASN A 181 -0.86 -6.42 -18.87
C ASN A 181 -1.47 -5.23 -18.08
N ARG A 182 -0.72 -4.62 -17.17
CA ARG A 182 -1.09 -3.35 -16.56
C ARG A 182 -0.29 -2.19 -17.13
N TYR A 183 -0.98 -1.06 -17.30
CA TYR A 183 -0.37 0.18 -17.78
C TYR A 183 -0.21 1.18 -16.63
N PRO A 184 0.85 2.02 -16.65
CA PRO A 184 0.95 3.16 -15.74
C PRO A 184 -0.27 4.07 -15.87
N ILE A 185 -0.69 4.68 -14.76
CA ILE A 185 -1.78 5.64 -14.74
C ILE A 185 -1.23 6.99 -15.18
N GLN A 186 -1.72 7.50 -16.29
CA GLN A 186 -1.33 8.82 -16.77
C GLN A 186 -1.85 9.89 -15.81
N THR A 187 -0.92 10.52 -15.08
CA THR A 187 -1.22 11.51 -14.05
C THR A 187 -0.95 12.90 -14.59
N GLU A 188 -1.92 13.78 -14.48
CA GLU A 188 -1.84 15.17 -14.95
C GLU A 188 -2.23 16.13 -13.83
N LEU A 189 -1.34 17.07 -13.52
CA LEU A 189 -1.61 18.18 -12.63
C LEU A 189 -2.04 19.41 -13.45
N THR A 190 -3.27 19.84 -13.26
CA THR A 190 -3.84 20.97 -14.00
C THR A 190 -4.68 21.86 -13.09
N THR A 191 -5.02 23.05 -13.58
CA THR A 191 -5.92 23.96 -12.87
C THR A 191 -7.37 23.53 -13.05
N PHE A 192 -8.21 23.87 -12.07
CA PHE A 192 -9.64 23.62 -12.16
C PHE A 192 -10.24 24.33 -13.37
N GLY A 193 -10.99 23.59 -14.17
CA GLY A 193 -11.70 24.10 -15.33
C GLY A 193 -12.80 23.16 -15.80
N HIS A 194 -13.93 23.70 -16.21
CA HIS A 194 -15.05 22.91 -16.69
C HIS A 194 -14.72 22.13 -17.98
N GLU A 195 -13.82 22.65 -18.80
CA GLU A 195 -13.38 22.00 -20.05
C GLU A 195 -12.64 20.70 -19.77
N VAL A 196 -11.68 20.71 -18.85
CA VAL A 196 -10.90 19.52 -18.46
C VAL A 196 -11.84 18.45 -17.91
N ILE A 197 -12.77 18.84 -17.04
CA ILE A 197 -13.74 17.92 -16.43
C ILE A 197 -14.65 17.32 -17.49
N ALA A 198 -15.24 18.14 -18.36
CA ALA A 198 -16.14 17.68 -19.40
C ALA A 198 -15.43 16.78 -20.41
N ASP A 199 -14.22 17.11 -20.83
CA ASP A 199 -13.43 16.31 -21.76
C ASP A 199 -13.07 14.95 -21.17
N ALA A 200 -12.64 14.90 -19.91
CA ALA A 200 -12.33 13.66 -19.23
C ALA A 200 -13.55 12.74 -19.09
N ILE A 201 -14.69 13.28 -18.70
CA ILE A 201 -15.93 12.51 -18.55
C ILE A 201 -16.44 12.02 -19.92
N ASN A 202 -16.48 12.88 -20.93
CA ASN A 202 -16.92 12.51 -22.27
C ASN A 202 -16.02 11.45 -22.90
N PHE A 203 -14.71 11.53 -22.68
CA PHE A 203 -13.77 10.52 -23.14
C PHE A 203 -14.08 9.15 -22.53
N GLU A 204 -14.26 9.07 -21.21
CA GLU A 204 -14.62 7.82 -20.55
C GLU A 204 -15.99 7.29 -21.01
N MET A 205 -17.01 8.13 -21.10
CA MET A 205 -18.32 7.73 -21.58
C MET A 205 -18.27 7.20 -23.02
N SER A 206 -17.43 7.79 -23.89
CA SER A 206 -17.26 7.36 -25.28
C SER A 206 -16.72 5.94 -25.42
N ARG A 207 -15.96 5.47 -24.44
CA ARG A 207 -15.42 4.09 -24.40
C ARG A 207 -16.17 3.19 -23.40
N ASN A 208 -17.37 3.59 -22.96
CA ASN A 208 -18.19 2.89 -21.97
C ASN A 208 -17.48 2.68 -20.62
N GLY A 209 -16.61 3.61 -20.26
CA GLY A 209 -15.95 3.63 -18.97
C GLY A 209 -16.72 4.43 -17.92
N GLN A 210 -16.19 4.43 -16.70
CA GLN A 210 -16.75 5.17 -15.58
C GLN A 210 -15.67 6.06 -14.95
N VAL A 211 -16.11 7.09 -14.24
CA VAL A 211 -15.26 8.10 -13.64
C VAL A 211 -15.49 8.18 -12.13
N TYR A 212 -14.39 8.14 -11.37
CA TYR A 212 -14.38 8.61 -9.99
C TYR A 212 -14.12 10.11 -9.96
N PHE A 213 -14.96 10.85 -9.27
CA PHE A 213 -14.75 12.28 -9.03
C PHE A 213 -14.73 12.55 -7.53
N VAL A 214 -13.59 12.97 -7.02
CA VAL A 214 -13.37 13.18 -5.57
C VAL A 214 -13.31 14.67 -5.27
N CYS A 215 -14.11 15.10 -4.31
CA CYS A 215 -14.12 16.45 -3.75
C CYS A 215 -13.65 16.43 -2.29
N SER A 216 -13.00 17.49 -1.85
CA SER A 216 -12.51 17.61 -0.48
C SER A 216 -13.60 17.87 0.56
N ARG A 217 -14.76 18.38 0.13
CA ARG A 217 -15.88 18.77 1.02
C ARG A 217 -17.22 18.29 0.49
N ILE A 218 -18.08 17.86 1.41
CA ILE A 218 -19.48 17.44 1.11
C ILE A 218 -20.28 18.61 0.50
N SER A 219 -20.07 19.83 1.00
CA SER A 219 -20.77 21.02 0.49
C SER A 219 -20.58 21.29 -1.01
N ASN A 220 -19.47 20.82 -1.56
CA ASN A 220 -19.13 21.05 -2.97
C ASN A 220 -19.74 20.00 -3.91
N LEU A 221 -20.24 18.88 -3.39
CA LEU A 221 -20.71 17.77 -4.21
C LEU A 221 -21.92 18.16 -5.08
N GLN A 222 -22.89 18.87 -4.52
CA GLN A 222 -24.10 19.24 -5.24
C GLN A 222 -23.83 20.30 -6.32
N GLU A 223 -22.97 21.24 -6.00
CA GLU A 223 -22.52 22.26 -6.95
C GLU A 223 -21.76 21.62 -8.11
N MET A 224 -20.88 20.68 -7.82
CA MET A 224 -20.11 19.94 -8.81
C MET A 224 -21.02 19.08 -9.69
N LYS A 225 -22.02 18.44 -9.12
CA LYS A 225 -23.04 17.69 -9.90
C LYS A 225 -23.74 18.59 -10.90
N SER A 226 -24.15 19.79 -10.46
CA SER A 226 -24.81 20.76 -11.33
C SER A 226 -23.87 21.26 -12.43
N LEU A 227 -22.60 21.47 -12.13
CA LEU A 227 -21.58 21.85 -13.10
C LEU A 227 -21.40 20.76 -14.17
N ILE A 228 -21.26 19.51 -13.75
CA ILE A 228 -21.09 18.38 -14.69
C ILE A 228 -22.30 18.25 -15.59
N LEU A 229 -23.50 18.27 -15.04
CA LEU A 229 -24.75 18.16 -15.84
C LEU A 229 -24.96 19.32 -16.81
N LYS A 230 -24.42 20.49 -16.51
CA LYS A 230 -24.48 21.63 -17.44
C LYS A 230 -23.67 21.39 -18.71
N TYR A 231 -22.51 20.74 -18.62
CA TYR A 231 -21.61 20.51 -19.76
C TYR A 231 -21.69 19.08 -20.33
N VAL A 232 -22.17 18.14 -19.54
CA VAL A 232 -22.40 16.72 -19.94
C VAL A 232 -23.81 16.31 -19.49
N PRO A 233 -24.86 16.73 -20.21
CA PRO A 233 -26.25 16.53 -19.77
C PRO A 233 -26.67 15.08 -19.64
N ASP A 234 -26.12 14.20 -20.44
CA ASP A 234 -26.46 12.77 -20.50
C ASP A 234 -25.75 11.92 -19.43
N CYS A 235 -24.93 12.56 -18.59
CA CYS A 235 -24.15 11.89 -17.55
C CYS A 235 -25.03 11.45 -16.39
N ARG A 236 -24.95 10.17 -16.02
CA ARG A 236 -25.61 9.61 -14.84
C ARG A 236 -24.66 9.73 -13.65
N ILE A 237 -25.02 10.53 -12.66
CA ILE A 237 -24.16 10.86 -11.53
C ILE A 237 -24.75 10.32 -10.23
N ALA A 238 -23.97 9.53 -9.50
CA ALA A 238 -24.23 9.20 -8.10
C ALA A 238 -23.40 10.07 -7.16
N ILE A 239 -23.95 10.44 -6.02
CA ILE A 239 -23.25 11.13 -4.94
C ILE A 239 -23.13 10.18 -3.76
N GLY A 240 -21.89 10.05 -3.21
CA GLY A 240 -21.61 9.27 -2.02
C GLY A 240 -20.68 10.01 -1.05
N HIS A 241 -21.03 10.05 0.23
CA HIS A 241 -20.18 10.65 1.28
C HIS A 241 -20.45 10.01 2.65
N GLY A 242 -19.55 10.22 3.60
CA GLY A 242 -19.58 9.50 4.88
C GLY A 242 -20.60 9.95 5.90
N GLN A 243 -21.32 11.03 5.65
CA GLN A 243 -22.44 11.44 6.48
C GLN A 243 -23.75 10.77 6.05
N MET A 244 -23.75 10.05 4.92
CA MET A 244 -24.90 9.27 4.48
C MET A 244 -25.10 8.05 5.36
N ASN A 245 -26.34 7.55 5.37
CA ASN A 245 -26.62 6.27 5.99
C ASN A 245 -25.76 5.16 5.31
N PRO A 246 -25.07 4.32 6.09
CA PRO A 246 -24.23 3.25 5.52
C PRO A 246 -24.95 2.34 4.51
N GLU A 247 -26.21 2.05 4.71
CA GLU A 247 -27.00 1.23 3.78
C GLU A 247 -27.25 1.93 2.44
N GLU A 248 -27.49 3.24 2.49
CA GLU A 248 -27.67 4.07 1.30
C GLU A 248 -26.36 4.20 0.51
N LEU A 249 -25.25 4.45 1.22
CA LEU A 249 -23.94 4.51 0.60
C LEU A 249 -23.56 3.18 -0.06
N GLU A 250 -23.84 2.05 0.59
CA GLU A 250 -23.60 0.71 0.03
C GLU A 250 -24.40 0.50 -1.26
N LYS A 251 -25.68 0.89 -1.30
CA LYS A 251 -26.50 0.83 -2.51
C LYS A 251 -25.94 1.64 -3.67
N ILE A 252 -25.46 2.84 -3.37
CA ILE A 252 -24.85 3.73 -4.38
C ILE A 252 -23.57 3.10 -4.95
N ILE A 253 -22.71 2.57 -4.11
CA ILE A 253 -21.48 1.92 -4.55
C ILE A 253 -21.78 0.68 -5.39
N LEU A 254 -22.72 -0.16 -4.95
CA LEU A 254 -23.14 -1.33 -5.71
C LEU A 254 -23.78 -0.94 -7.06
N GLY A 255 -24.59 0.11 -7.09
CA GLY A 255 -25.14 0.67 -8.32
C GLY A 255 -24.05 1.15 -9.28
N PHE A 256 -23.03 1.82 -8.78
CA PHE A 256 -21.87 2.22 -9.57
C PHE A 256 -21.09 1.01 -10.11
N MET A 257 -20.88 -0.01 -9.30
CA MET A 257 -20.27 -1.27 -9.75
C MET A 257 -21.08 -1.97 -10.86
N ASN A 258 -22.40 -1.84 -10.85
CA ASN A 258 -23.33 -2.45 -11.82
C ASN A 258 -23.60 -1.57 -13.04
N TYR A 259 -22.84 -0.51 -13.27
CA TYR A 259 -22.98 0.43 -14.38
C TYR A 259 -24.26 1.28 -14.37
N ASP A 260 -24.91 1.44 -13.23
CA ASP A 260 -26.10 2.30 -13.14
C ASP A 260 -25.74 3.80 -13.26
N TYR A 261 -24.45 4.13 -13.05
CA TYR A 261 -23.94 5.48 -13.09
C TYR A 261 -22.65 5.58 -13.90
N ASP A 262 -22.43 6.73 -14.54
CA ASP A 262 -21.22 7.06 -15.29
C ASP A 262 -20.15 7.70 -14.41
N VAL A 263 -20.57 8.50 -13.44
CA VAL A 263 -19.72 9.21 -12.50
C VAL A 263 -20.14 8.92 -11.05
N LEU A 264 -19.20 8.54 -10.22
CA LEU A 264 -19.36 8.55 -8.77
C LEU A 264 -18.68 9.77 -8.21
N LEU A 265 -19.49 10.72 -7.76
CA LEU A 265 -19.06 11.98 -7.15
C LEU A 265 -19.04 11.79 -5.63
N SER A 266 -17.89 11.87 -5.04
CA SER A 266 -17.70 11.49 -3.63
C SER A 266 -16.69 12.37 -2.89
N THR A 267 -16.67 12.26 -1.59
CA THR A 267 -15.55 12.69 -0.77
C THR A 267 -14.55 11.54 -0.60
N THR A 268 -13.53 11.71 0.25
CA THR A 268 -12.46 10.73 0.51
C THR A 268 -12.91 9.33 0.95
N ILE A 269 -14.20 9.13 1.10
CA ILE A 269 -14.82 7.92 1.66
C ILE A 269 -15.05 6.83 0.60
N VAL A 270 -14.77 7.11 -0.64
CA VAL A 270 -14.68 6.02 -1.62
C VAL A 270 -13.55 5.12 -1.19
N GLU A 271 -13.96 4.12 -0.50
CA GLU A 271 -13.18 3.25 0.35
C GLU A 271 -12.02 2.60 -0.39
N ASN A 272 -10.92 2.58 0.29
CA ASN A 272 -9.72 1.92 -0.18
C ASN A 272 -10.03 0.44 -0.40
N GLY A 273 -9.67 -0.09 -1.55
CA GLY A 273 -9.78 -1.51 -1.86
C GLY A 273 -10.93 -1.93 -2.76
N ILE A 274 -11.96 -1.11 -2.98
CA ILE A 274 -13.03 -1.44 -3.92
C ILE A 274 -12.46 -1.52 -5.34
N ASP A 275 -12.67 -2.64 -5.99
CA ASP A 275 -12.24 -2.89 -7.35
C ASP A 275 -13.39 -2.68 -8.33
N ILE A 276 -13.28 -1.64 -9.15
CA ILE A 276 -14.22 -1.36 -10.22
C ILE A 276 -13.42 -1.30 -11.54
N PRO A 277 -13.28 -2.42 -12.23
CA PRO A 277 -12.42 -2.51 -13.43
C PRO A 277 -12.80 -1.54 -14.54
N ASN A 278 -14.06 -1.11 -14.59
CA ASN A 278 -14.56 -0.17 -15.59
C ASN A 278 -14.29 1.30 -15.26
N ALA A 279 -13.89 1.63 -14.04
CA ALA A 279 -13.52 2.98 -13.64
C ALA A 279 -12.04 3.21 -13.99
N ASN A 280 -11.78 3.91 -15.10
CA ASN A 280 -10.45 4.13 -15.64
C ASN A 280 -10.01 5.60 -15.63
N THR A 281 -10.83 6.50 -15.13
CA THR A 281 -10.47 7.90 -14.89
C THR A 281 -10.86 8.30 -13.48
N ILE A 282 -9.94 8.96 -12.80
CA ILE A 282 -10.19 9.62 -11.51
C ILE A 282 -9.85 11.10 -11.63
N ILE A 283 -10.77 11.94 -11.15
CA ILE A 283 -10.59 13.39 -11.07
C ILE A 283 -10.61 13.76 -9.59
N ILE A 284 -9.57 14.43 -9.11
CA ILE A 284 -9.44 14.85 -7.72
C ILE A 284 -9.42 16.36 -7.67
N ALA A 285 -10.52 16.96 -7.21
CA ALA A 285 -10.63 18.39 -7.01
C ALA A 285 -9.95 18.81 -5.71
N ASP A 286 -9.38 20.02 -5.69
CA ASP A 286 -8.60 20.51 -4.55
C ASP A 286 -7.49 19.52 -4.10
N ALA A 287 -6.76 18.97 -5.05
CA ALA A 287 -5.76 17.93 -4.80
C ALA A 287 -4.70 18.35 -3.77
N GLN A 288 -4.38 19.64 -3.65
CA GLN A 288 -3.44 20.19 -2.66
C GLN A 288 -3.87 19.97 -1.21
N ARG A 289 -5.14 19.66 -0.96
CA ARG A 289 -5.67 19.45 0.39
C ARG A 289 -5.48 18.02 0.91
N PHE A 290 -5.04 17.12 0.05
CA PHE A 290 -4.85 15.70 0.40
C PHE A 290 -3.39 15.39 0.69
N GLY A 291 -3.17 14.41 1.54
CA GLY A 291 -1.85 13.84 1.77
C GLY A 291 -1.36 13.04 0.56
N LEU A 292 -0.05 12.88 0.43
CA LEU A 292 0.56 12.14 -0.68
C LEU A 292 0.11 10.67 -0.71
N SER A 293 0.03 10.04 0.45
CA SER A 293 -0.47 8.67 0.59
C SER A 293 -1.94 8.54 0.16
N ASP A 294 -2.79 9.51 0.55
CA ASP A 294 -4.20 9.51 0.16
C ASP A 294 -4.36 9.69 -1.35
N LEU A 295 -3.60 10.60 -1.95
CA LEU A 295 -3.61 10.82 -3.40
C LEU A 295 -3.15 9.58 -4.15
N HIS A 296 -2.09 8.91 -3.68
CA HIS A 296 -1.60 7.68 -4.28
C HIS A 296 -2.64 6.55 -4.19
N GLN A 297 -3.27 6.39 -3.04
CA GLN A 297 -4.34 5.41 -2.84
C GLN A 297 -5.56 5.70 -3.72
N MET A 298 -5.97 6.95 -3.84
CA MET A 298 -7.06 7.36 -4.73
C MET A 298 -6.69 7.12 -6.20
N ARG A 299 -5.48 7.47 -6.63
CA ARG A 299 -4.99 7.17 -7.98
C ARG A 299 -5.04 5.67 -8.28
N GLY A 300 -4.68 4.83 -7.33
CA GLY A 300 -4.72 3.37 -7.46
C GLY A 300 -6.11 2.75 -7.61
N ARG A 301 -7.19 3.57 -7.53
CA ARG A 301 -8.56 3.11 -7.80
C ARG A 301 -8.82 2.81 -9.26
N VAL A 302 -8.09 3.43 -10.13
CA VAL A 302 -8.18 3.25 -11.58
C VAL A 302 -7.00 2.44 -12.10
N GLY A 303 -7.05 2.00 -13.35
CA GLY A 303 -5.96 1.26 -13.97
C GLY A 303 -5.87 -0.20 -13.55
N ARG A 304 -6.95 -0.79 -13.09
CA ARG A 304 -6.99 -2.21 -12.68
C ARG A 304 -7.30 -3.18 -13.81
N GLY A 305 -7.68 -2.66 -14.96
CA GLY A 305 -7.95 -3.41 -16.18
C GLY A 305 -6.82 -3.27 -17.21
N ASP A 306 -7.11 -3.73 -18.40
CA ASP A 306 -6.25 -3.68 -19.58
C ASP A 306 -6.36 -2.37 -20.39
N ARG A 307 -7.11 -1.38 -19.87
CA ARG A 307 -7.33 -0.08 -20.50
C ARG A 307 -6.43 0.99 -19.89
N LYS A 308 -6.03 1.96 -20.72
CA LYS A 308 -5.35 3.17 -20.22
C LYS A 308 -6.21 3.88 -19.19
N ALA A 309 -5.59 4.24 -18.09
CA ALA A 309 -6.20 4.97 -16.99
C ALA A 309 -5.60 6.35 -16.82
N PHE A 310 -6.41 7.28 -16.33
CA PHE A 310 -6.06 8.69 -16.16
C PHE A 310 -6.36 9.16 -14.75
N CYS A 311 -5.48 10.00 -14.22
CA CYS A 311 -5.64 10.69 -12.94
C CYS A 311 -5.45 12.19 -13.17
N TYR A 312 -6.50 12.96 -13.00
CA TYR A 312 -6.44 14.42 -13.08
C TYR A 312 -6.44 15.02 -11.68
N LEU A 313 -5.33 15.70 -11.36
CA LEU A 313 -5.17 16.42 -10.11
C LEU A 313 -5.50 17.90 -10.37
N LEU A 314 -6.65 18.36 -9.89
CA LEU A 314 -7.06 19.73 -10.04
C LEU A 314 -6.62 20.55 -8.82
N ALA A 315 -5.78 21.53 -9.03
CA ALA A 315 -5.22 22.37 -7.98
C ALA A 315 -5.02 23.82 -8.47
N PRO A 316 -4.85 24.80 -7.57
CA PRO A 316 -4.40 26.11 -7.95
C PRO A 316 -3.06 26.07 -8.71
N PRO A 317 -2.70 27.13 -9.47
CA PRO A 317 -1.41 27.21 -10.14
C PRO A 317 -0.24 26.96 -9.18
N LYS A 318 0.80 26.27 -9.66
CA LYS A 318 1.99 25.91 -8.84
C LYS A 318 2.62 27.12 -8.13
N SER A 319 2.52 28.31 -8.72
CA SER A 319 3.06 29.56 -8.18
C SER A 319 2.41 30.04 -6.87
N VAL A 320 1.16 29.65 -6.62
CA VAL A 320 0.40 30.03 -5.42
C VAL A 320 0.27 28.91 -4.38
N LEU A 321 0.77 27.72 -4.68
CA LEU A 321 0.73 26.60 -3.77
C LEU A 321 1.80 26.72 -2.66
N PRO A 322 1.46 26.35 -1.40
CA PRO A 322 2.46 26.17 -0.36
C PRO A 322 3.55 25.17 -0.80
N PRO A 323 4.82 25.35 -0.36
CA PRO A 323 5.93 24.49 -0.79
C PRO A 323 5.68 22.98 -0.58
N ASP A 324 5.12 22.58 0.56
CA ASP A 324 4.85 21.17 0.87
C ASP A 324 3.75 20.60 -0.01
N SER A 325 2.68 21.35 -0.27
CA SER A 325 1.62 20.92 -1.17
C SER A 325 2.12 20.77 -2.60
N ARG A 326 2.97 21.68 -3.05
CA ARG A 326 3.61 21.62 -4.36
C ARG A 326 4.50 20.40 -4.49
N ARG A 327 5.34 20.12 -3.50
CA ARG A 327 6.21 18.92 -3.48
C ARG A 327 5.41 17.63 -3.56
N ARG A 328 4.30 17.51 -2.81
CA ARG A 328 3.43 16.33 -2.85
C ARG A 328 2.82 16.10 -4.23
N LEU A 329 2.29 17.15 -4.84
CA LEU A 329 1.66 17.05 -6.16
C LEU A 329 2.68 16.72 -7.26
N GLU A 330 3.85 17.35 -7.22
CA GLU A 330 4.96 17.07 -8.13
C GLU A 330 5.49 15.63 -7.95
N ALA A 331 5.59 15.15 -6.72
CA ALA A 331 6.00 13.78 -6.45
C ALA A 331 5.01 12.77 -7.06
N LEU A 332 3.71 13.01 -6.92
CA LEU A 332 2.71 12.12 -7.51
C LEU A 332 2.72 12.14 -9.04
N GLU A 333 2.94 13.30 -9.65
CA GLU A 333 3.07 13.44 -11.10
C GLU A 333 4.33 12.71 -11.62
N ASN A 334 5.46 12.85 -10.93
CA ASN A 334 6.73 12.25 -11.31
C ASN A 334 6.78 10.73 -11.08
N PHE A 335 6.15 10.23 -10.02
CA PHE A 335 6.06 8.80 -9.70
C PHE A 335 4.75 8.20 -10.23
N SER A 336 4.58 8.20 -11.54
CA SER A 336 3.41 7.62 -12.22
C SER A 336 3.58 6.14 -12.58
N GLU A 337 4.78 5.60 -12.46
CA GLU A 337 5.07 4.21 -12.78
C GLU A 337 4.41 3.23 -11.81
N LEU A 338 4.12 2.03 -12.31
CA LEU A 338 3.60 0.95 -11.48
C LEU A 338 4.65 0.53 -10.44
N GLY A 339 4.22 0.36 -9.19
CA GLY A 339 5.11 0.00 -8.09
C GLY A 339 5.76 1.18 -7.37
N SER A 340 5.36 2.41 -7.69
CA SER A 340 5.91 3.62 -7.07
C SER A 340 5.44 3.90 -5.62
N GLY A 341 4.52 3.11 -5.09
CA GLY A 341 3.93 3.34 -3.76
C GLY A 341 4.95 3.39 -2.63
N PHE A 342 5.97 2.56 -2.68
CA PHE A 342 7.06 2.59 -1.70
C PHE A 342 7.87 3.89 -1.78
N ASN A 343 8.25 4.30 -2.98
CA ASN A 343 8.99 5.54 -3.20
C ASN A 343 8.18 6.78 -2.76
N LEU A 344 6.87 6.77 -3.02
CA LEU A 344 5.97 7.83 -2.57
C LEU A 344 5.82 7.86 -1.05
N ALA A 345 5.79 6.71 -0.39
CA ALA A 345 5.77 6.64 1.07
C ALA A 345 7.06 7.20 1.69
N MET A 346 8.21 6.94 1.07
CA MET A 346 9.49 7.54 1.47
C MET A 346 9.51 9.06 1.25
N GLN A 347 9.01 9.52 0.11
CA GLN A 347 8.88 10.96 -0.17
C GLN A 347 7.93 11.66 0.82
N ASP A 348 6.83 11.01 1.21
CA ASP A 348 5.90 11.56 2.20
C ASP A 348 6.58 11.70 3.58
N LEU A 349 7.45 10.75 3.94
CA LEU A 349 8.29 10.85 5.13
C LEU A 349 9.25 12.04 5.07
N ASP A 350 9.93 12.23 3.95
CA ASP A 350 10.86 13.34 3.76
C ASP A 350 10.16 14.70 3.84
N ILE A 351 8.94 14.81 3.29
CA ILE A 351 8.17 16.06 3.28
C ILE A 351 7.57 16.38 4.64
N ARG A 352 7.04 15.39 5.35
CA ARG A 352 6.39 15.59 6.66
C ARG A 352 7.37 15.64 7.82
N GLY A 353 8.60 15.19 7.62
CA GLY A 353 9.44 14.73 8.72
C GLY A 353 8.81 13.50 9.40
N ALA A 354 9.54 12.73 10.16
CA ALA A 354 8.96 11.61 10.94
C ALA A 354 8.29 12.08 12.23
N GLY A 355 7.83 13.30 12.25
CA GLY A 355 7.15 13.90 13.40
C GLY A 355 6.06 12.99 13.96
N ASN A 356 6.15 12.65 15.24
CA ASN A 356 5.23 11.84 16.06
C ASN A 356 5.41 10.31 16.09
N LEU A 357 6.51 9.73 15.64
CA LEU A 357 6.74 8.31 15.92
C LEU A 357 7.03 8.03 17.39
N LEU A 358 7.71 8.94 18.04
CA LEU A 358 8.15 8.83 19.43
C LEU A 358 7.66 9.99 20.33
N GLY A 359 6.76 10.83 19.83
CA GLY A 359 6.22 12.00 20.52
C GLY A 359 6.66 13.33 19.89
N ALA A 360 5.94 14.40 20.24
CA ALA A 360 6.14 15.74 19.68
C ALA A 360 7.56 16.34 19.91
N GLU A 361 8.29 15.82 20.87
CA GLU A 361 9.62 16.31 21.24
C GLU A 361 10.74 15.84 20.29
N GLN A 362 10.50 14.83 19.45
CA GLN A 362 11.53 14.24 18.58
C GLN A 362 11.35 14.57 17.09
N SER A 363 10.30 15.30 16.71
CA SER A 363 10.03 15.65 15.33
C SER A 363 11.07 16.58 14.69
N GLY A 364 11.78 17.38 15.49
CA GLY A 364 12.84 18.27 15.01
C GLY A 364 14.13 17.55 14.60
N PHE A 365 14.45 16.44 15.24
CA PHE A 365 15.72 15.73 14.97
C PHE A 365 15.81 15.11 13.59
N MET A 366 14.68 14.73 13.01
CA MET A 366 14.65 14.09 11.70
C MET A 366 14.76 15.09 10.55
N GLU A 367 14.24 16.31 10.74
CA GLU A 367 14.47 17.41 9.80
C GLU A 367 15.95 17.81 9.76
N ASP A 368 16.62 17.79 10.93
CA ASP A 368 18.02 18.20 11.05
C ASP A 368 19.02 17.12 10.60
N LEU A 369 18.73 15.84 10.88
CA LEU A 369 19.66 14.73 10.63
C LEU A 369 19.44 14.02 9.28
N GLY A 370 18.26 14.18 8.66
CA GLY A 370 17.83 13.40 7.53
C GLY A 370 17.37 11.99 7.91
N TYR A 371 16.53 11.42 7.04
CA TYR A 371 15.88 10.13 7.29
C TYR A 371 16.87 8.95 7.45
N GLU A 372 17.88 8.90 6.61
CA GLU A 372 18.86 7.79 6.61
C GLU A 372 19.67 7.74 7.91
N THR A 373 20.14 8.89 8.39
CA THR A 373 20.89 8.99 9.65
C THR A 373 20.02 8.63 10.85
N TYR A 374 18.79 9.12 10.87
CA TYR A 374 17.82 8.77 11.91
C TYR A 374 17.56 7.26 11.94
N GLN A 375 17.41 6.64 10.78
CA GLN A 375 17.17 5.20 10.65
C GLN A 375 18.36 4.37 11.15
N LYS A 376 19.60 4.79 10.86
CA LYS A 376 20.81 4.16 11.38
C LYS A 376 20.83 4.19 12.91
N ILE A 377 20.64 5.36 13.51
CA ILE A 377 20.65 5.54 14.98
C ILE A 377 19.57 4.67 15.63
N LEU A 378 18.39 4.63 15.06
CA LEU A 378 17.27 3.87 15.62
C LEU A 378 17.47 2.36 15.48
N SER A 379 18.01 1.88 14.36
CA SER A 379 18.37 0.48 14.18
C SER A 379 19.47 0.04 15.16
N GLN A 380 20.46 0.88 15.40
CA GLN A 380 21.49 0.65 16.40
C GLN A 380 20.89 0.53 17.80
N ALA A 381 20.04 1.47 18.21
CA ALA A 381 19.38 1.45 19.51
C ALA A 381 18.51 0.19 19.71
N VAL A 382 17.79 -0.25 18.67
CA VAL A 382 17.00 -1.50 18.72
C VAL A 382 17.90 -2.72 18.86
N THR A 383 19.03 -2.75 18.16
CA THR A 383 20.00 -3.86 18.24
C THR A 383 20.64 -3.91 19.63
N GLU A 384 21.04 -2.77 20.20
CA GLU A 384 21.55 -2.68 21.56
C GLU A 384 20.53 -3.18 22.60
N LEU A 385 19.26 -2.74 22.51
CA LEU A 385 18.20 -3.21 23.39
C LEU A 385 17.95 -4.71 23.27
N LYS A 386 17.97 -5.29 22.07
CA LYS A 386 17.83 -6.73 21.86
C LYS A 386 18.97 -7.51 22.48
N ASN A 387 20.19 -7.01 22.39
CA ASN A 387 21.38 -7.68 22.92
C ASN A 387 21.52 -7.54 24.43
N ASP A 388 21.20 -6.38 24.99
CA ASP A 388 21.47 -6.06 26.40
C ASP A 388 20.29 -6.40 27.32
N GLU A 389 19.06 -5.98 26.98
CA GLU A 389 17.90 -6.14 27.87
C GLU A 389 17.02 -7.36 27.55
N PHE A 390 17.04 -7.83 26.31
CA PHE A 390 16.19 -8.93 25.85
C PHE A 390 16.98 -10.16 25.35
N SER A 391 18.25 -10.25 25.70
CA SER A 391 19.14 -11.35 25.30
C SER A 391 18.57 -12.74 25.62
N ASP A 392 17.88 -12.89 26.75
CA ASP A 392 17.26 -14.17 27.15
C ASP A 392 16.07 -14.57 26.26
N LEU A 393 15.32 -13.60 25.74
CA LEU A 393 14.19 -13.83 24.83
C LEU A 393 14.66 -14.26 23.44
N TYR A 394 15.82 -13.78 23.00
CA TYR A 394 16.40 -14.04 21.68
C TYR A 394 17.52 -15.09 21.70
N ALA A 395 17.80 -15.67 22.87
CA ALA A 395 18.88 -16.67 23.06
C ALA A 395 18.74 -17.89 22.13
N GLN A 396 17.53 -18.29 21.77
CA GLN A 396 17.28 -19.38 20.83
C GLN A 396 17.58 -19.00 19.37
N GLU A 397 17.36 -17.76 19.00
CA GLU A 397 17.67 -17.24 17.66
C GLU A 397 19.19 -17.02 17.51
N MET A 398 19.85 -16.58 18.56
CA MET A 398 21.32 -16.48 18.64
C MET A 398 21.99 -17.86 18.56
N ALA A 399 21.42 -18.89 19.20
CA ALA A 399 21.93 -20.26 19.15
C ALA A 399 21.79 -20.92 17.77
N GLN A 400 20.91 -20.42 16.89
CA GLN A 400 20.71 -20.91 15.52
C GLN A 400 21.60 -20.20 14.48
N GLY A 401 22.59 -19.41 14.91
CA GLY A 401 23.52 -18.72 14.02
C GLY A 401 22.92 -17.51 13.29
N ARG A 402 21.74 -17.06 13.69
CA ARG A 402 21.25 -15.72 13.38
C ARG A 402 21.90 -14.77 14.39
N GLU A 403 23.16 -14.45 14.16
CA GLU A 403 23.78 -13.32 14.79
C GLU A 403 22.96 -12.08 14.38
N PHE A 404 22.32 -11.43 15.35
CA PHE A 404 22.01 -10.04 15.21
C PHE A 404 23.35 -9.31 15.28
N SER A 405 24.12 -9.37 14.18
CA SER A 405 25.43 -8.77 14.13
C SER A 405 25.24 -7.25 14.14
N GLY A 406 25.49 -6.65 15.31
CA GLY A 406 25.78 -5.23 15.39
C GLY A 406 27.03 -4.84 14.60
N ASP A 407 27.67 -5.82 13.96
CA ASP A 407 28.90 -5.66 13.19
C ASP A 407 28.66 -5.30 11.70
N GLU A 408 27.40 -5.27 11.23
CA GLU A 408 27.09 -4.78 9.88
C GLU A 408 27.03 -3.26 9.77
N PHE A 409 27.13 -2.54 10.88
CA PHE A 409 27.18 -1.07 10.88
C PHE A 409 28.62 -0.59 11.08
N VAL A 410 29.37 -0.50 10.01
CA VAL A 410 30.57 0.33 9.96
C VAL A 410 30.11 1.79 10.05
N GLU A 411 30.50 2.49 11.10
CA GLU A 411 30.01 3.84 11.42
C GLU A 411 30.25 4.86 10.30
N ASP A 412 31.28 4.83 9.55
CA ASP A 412 31.51 5.52 8.28
C ASP A 412 32.81 4.96 7.67
N CYS A 413 32.72 4.44 6.46
CA CYS A 413 33.91 4.11 5.71
C CYS A 413 34.27 5.28 4.81
N ASN A 414 35.20 6.09 5.21
CA ASN A 414 35.80 7.11 4.36
C ASN A 414 37.04 6.53 3.68
N ILE A 415 36.98 6.41 2.37
CA ILE A 415 38.13 6.00 1.57
C ILE A 415 38.77 7.26 0.97
N ASP A 416 39.89 7.66 1.53
CA ASP A 416 40.74 8.70 0.94
C ASP A 416 41.70 8.06 -0.07
N SER A 417 41.53 8.40 -1.34
CA SER A 417 42.36 7.91 -2.43
C SER A 417 42.81 9.06 -3.32
N ASP A 418 43.99 8.93 -3.90
CA ASP A 418 44.53 9.80 -4.93
C ASP A 418 44.02 9.45 -6.34
N LEU A 419 43.19 8.39 -6.44
CA LEU A 419 42.54 7.98 -7.69
C LEU A 419 41.34 8.86 -8.00
N GLN A 420 41.14 9.10 -9.29
CA GLN A 420 39.93 9.80 -9.75
C GLN A 420 38.80 8.79 -9.90
N MET A 421 37.83 8.88 -9.01
CA MET A 421 36.70 7.95 -8.89
C MET A 421 35.37 8.69 -9.06
N TYR A 422 34.92 8.86 -10.31
CA TYR A 422 33.68 9.55 -10.62
C TYR A 422 33.23 9.26 -12.06
N PHE A 423 31.99 9.59 -12.39
CA PHE A 423 31.51 9.61 -13.77
C PHE A 423 31.71 11.01 -14.36
N PRO A 424 32.62 11.16 -15.37
CA PRO A 424 32.89 12.45 -16.00
C PRO A 424 31.64 13.05 -16.68
N ASP A 425 31.57 14.37 -16.76
CA ASP A 425 30.47 15.10 -17.42
C ASP A 425 30.35 14.79 -18.92
N ASN A 426 31.41 14.44 -19.56
CA ASN A 426 31.42 14.02 -20.96
C ASN A 426 30.93 12.59 -21.18
N TYR A 427 30.92 11.77 -20.13
CA TYR A 427 30.37 10.40 -20.16
C TYR A 427 28.88 10.40 -19.79
N VAL A 428 28.50 11.04 -18.71
CA VAL A 428 27.10 11.22 -18.29
C VAL A 428 26.81 12.72 -18.10
N PRO A 429 26.26 13.42 -19.12
CA PRO A 429 26.12 14.88 -19.08
C PRO A 429 25.12 15.38 -18.03
N GLY A 430 24.09 14.61 -17.72
CA GLY A 430 23.03 14.98 -16.77
C GLY A 430 23.49 14.85 -15.32
N SER A 431 23.55 15.96 -14.54
CA SER A 431 23.92 15.92 -13.12
C SER A 431 22.94 15.09 -12.28
N GLY A 432 21.63 15.19 -12.54
CA GLY A 432 20.61 14.38 -11.88
C GLY A 432 20.74 12.89 -12.20
N GLU A 433 21.11 12.56 -13.44
CA GLU A 433 21.31 11.20 -13.89
C GLU A 433 22.58 10.59 -13.26
N ARG A 434 23.66 11.36 -13.14
CA ARG A 434 24.85 10.92 -12.41
C ARG A 434 24.54 10.60 -10.94
N MET A 435 23.74 11.43 -10.28
CA MET A 435 23.34 11.19 -8.90
C MET A 435 22.52 9.90 -8.73
N LEU A 436 21.66 9.59 -9.68
CA LEU A 436 20.92 8.32 -9.68
C LEU A 436 21.84 7.12 -9.87
N LEU A 437 22.82 7.24 -10.77
CA LEU A 437 23.82 6.19 -11.01
C LEU A 437 24.72 5.95 -9.79
N TYR A 438 25.13 7.00 -9.09
CA TYR A 438 25.88 6.86 -7.83
C TYR A 438 25.06 6.17 -6.74
N ARG A 439 23.78 6.53 -6.58
CA ARG A 439 22.88 5.87 -5.62
C ARG A 439 22.63 4.41 -5.97
N GLU A 440 22.51 4.09 -7.25
CA GLU A 440 22.36 2.72 -7.70
C GLU A 440 23.62 1.91 -7.39
N LEU A 441 24.81 2.46 -7.63
CA LEU A 441 26.09 1.83 -7.33
C LEU A 441 26.26 1.58 -5.82
N ASP A 442 25.90 2.56 -5.00
CA ASP A 442 25.96 2.48 -3.52
C ASP A 442 25.12 1.35 -2.93
N ASN A 443 24.08 0.91 -3.63
CA ASN A 443 23.21 -0.18 -3.19
C ASN A 443 23.60 -1.56 -3.76
N ILE A 444 24.72 -1.69 -4.44
CA ILE A 444 25.18 -2.96 -5.01
C ILE A 444 26.04 -3.69 -3.98
N GLU A 445 25.66 -4.92 -3.65
CA GLU A 445 26.29 -5.73 -2.60
C GLU A 445 27.05 -6.95 -3.15
N ASP A 446 26.93 -7.26 -4.44
CA ASP A 446 27.53 -8.45 -5.03
C ASP A 446 28.13 -8.18 -6.44
N ASP A 447 29.17 -8.96 -6.79
CA ASP A 447 29.91 -8.84 -8.05
C ASP A 447 29.02 -9.07 -9.29
N ARG A 448 27.99 -9.89 -9.19
CA ARG A 448 27.09 -10.18 -10.31
C ARG A 448 26.22 -8.98 -10.65
N THR A 449 25.67 -8.36 -9.64
CA THR A 449 24.84 -7.14 -9.77
C THR A 449 25.70 -5.99 -10.28
N LEU A 450 26.96 -5.89 -9.83
CA LEU A 450 27.93 -4.90 -10.32
C LEU A 450 28.25 -5.10 -11.81
N GLU A 451 28.45 -6.32 -12.26
CA GLU A 451 28.71 -6.61 -13.67
C GLU A 451 27.50 -6.32 -14.56
N ASP A 452 26.28 -6.58 -14.08
CA ASP A 452 25.06 -6.21 -14.79
C ASP A 452 24.86 -4.68 -14.83
N TYR A 453 25.20 -3.98 -13.77
CA TYR A 453 25.24 -2.51 -13.74
C TYR A 453 26.23 -1.96 -14.77
N ARG A 454 27.43 -2.49 -14.83
CA ARG A 454 28.47 -2.13 -15.81
C ARG A 454 27.99 -2.33 -17.25
N LYS A 455 27.35 -3.47 -17.56
CA LYS A 455 26.78 -3.74 -18.89
C LYS A 455 25.73 -2.70 -19.28
N ARG A 456 24.85 -2.31 -18.34
CA ARG A 456 23.85 -1.26 -18.58
C ARG A 456 24.48 0.11 -18.84
N LEU A 457 25.56 0.46 -18.13
CA LEU A 457 26.31 1.69 -18.39
C LEU A 457 26.90 1.69 -19.81
N ILE A 458 27.51 0.57 -20.21
CA ILE A 458 28.10 0.43 -21.54
C ILE A 458 27.05 0.52 -22.65
N ASP A 459 25.90 -0.13 -22.43
CA ASP A 459 24.77 -0.11 -23.38
C ASP A 459 24.22 1.30 -23.60
N ARG A 460 24.14 2.08 -22.51
CA ARG A 460 23.51 3.40 -22.50
C ARG A 460 24.45 4.55 -22.86
N PHE A 461 25.67 4.52 -22.39
CA PHE A 461 26.63 5.63 -22.47
C PHE A 461 27.91 5.29 -23.23
N GLY A 462 28.07 4.04 -23.65
CA GLY A 462 29.31 3.56 -24.27
C GLY A 462 30.35 3.07 -23.25
N PRO A 463 31.58 2.78 -23.69
CA PRO A 463 32.64 2.24 -22.83
C PRO A 463 32.85 3.10 -21.57
N VAL A 464 32.91 2.44 -20.41
CA VAL A 464 33.13 3.14 -19.15
C VAL A 464 34.52 3.74 -19.11
N PRO A 465 34.68 5.04 -18.81
CA PRO A 465 36.01 5.66 -18.70
C PRO A 465 36.77 5.13 -17.48
N GLU A 466 38.08 5.36 -17.45
CA GLU A 466 38.97 4.86 -16.41
C GLU A 466 38.54 5.30 -15.02
N GLU A 467 38.08 6.54 -14.86
CA GLU A 467 37.58 7.10 -13.60
C GLU A 467 36.32 6.36 -13.09
N GLY A 468 35.45 5.93 -14.02
CA GLY A 468 34.25 5.13 -13.69
C GLY A 468 34.62 3.67 -13.36
N GLU A 469 35.60 3.10 -14.02
CA GLU A 469 36.10 1.74 -13.70
C GLU A 469 36.78 1.71 -12.31
N GLU A 470 37.54 2.73 -11.95
CA GLU A 470 38.15 2.84 -10.63
C GLU A 470 37.08 3.01 -9.53
N LEU A 471 36.01 3.77 -9.81
CA LEU A 471 34.87 3.91 -8.89
C LEU A 471 34.18 2.58 -8.63
N MET A 472 34.00 1.72 -9.65
CA MET A 472 33.37 0.42 -9.50
C MET A 472 34.27 -0.65 -8.87
N ARG A 473 35.58 -0.42 -8.78
CA ARG A 473 36.53 -1.32 -8.11
C ARG A 473 36.60 -1.14 -6.61
N VAL A 474 36.25 0.03 -6.11
CA VAL A 474 36.24 0.40 -4.71
C VAL A 474 34.88 0.08 -4.07
#